data_5a34e8e5dc0772945b5573c88141dc56
#
_entry.id   5a34e8e5dc0772945b5573c88141dc56
#
_cell.length_a   1.000
_cell.length_b   1.000
_cell.length_c   1.000
_cell.angle_alpha   90.00
_cell.angle_beta   90.00
_cell.angle_gamma   90.00
#
_symmetry.space_group_name_H-M   'P 1'
#
loop_
_entity.id
_entity.type
_entity.pdbx_description
1 polymer ?
#
loop_
_entity_poly.entity_id
_entity_poly.type
_entity_poly.pdbx_seq_one_letter_code
_entity_poly.pdbx_strand_id
1 'polypeptide(L)'
;MKNAAARNRTLITVGLDLGDRRHTYYVLDEAGKMAKEGSLANTREQLATMARSYPGATVVMEAGMHSPWVSRFLQELGLRVIVANPRKTRAIYENERKSDRRDAMMLARLARMDPTLLHPLEHVSQEAQQDMLQLKLRDSLVRA
;
A
#
# COMPACT_ATOMS: atom_id res chain seq x y z
N MET A 1 20.25 -10.33 20.66
CA MET A 1 19.25 -9.47 21.32
C MET A 1 18.75 -8.29 20.46
N LYS A 2 19.55 -7.73 19.59
CA LYS A 2 19.08 -6.72 18.62
C LYS A 2 18.04 -7.26 17.61
N ASN A 3 17.92 -8.57 17.47
CA ASN A 3 17.03 -9.20 16.48
C ASN A 3 15.57 -9.38 16.94
N ALA A 4 15.29 -9.35 18.24
CA ALA A 4 13.93 -9.54 18.75
C ALA A 4 13.06 -8.28 18.56
N ALA A 5 13.60 -7.09 18.80
CA ALA A 5 12.90 -5.83 18.59
C ALA A 5 12.67 -5.53 17.10
N ALA A 6 13.59 -5.94 16.22
CA ALA A 6 13.45 -5.82 14.78
C ALA A 6 12.43 -6.83 14.22
N ARG A 7 12.32 -8.02 14.82
CA ARG A 7 11.32 -9.04 14.44
C ARG A 7 9.90 -8.62 14.80
N ASN A 8 9.72 -7.95 15.95
CA ASN A 8 8.39 -7.48 16.37
C ASN A 8 7.83 -6.35 15.49
N ARG A 9 8.68 -5.58 14.83
CA ARG A 9 8.26 -4.48 13.98
C ARG A 9 7.63 -4.92 12.65
N THR A 10 7.88 -6.15 12.21
CA THR A 10 7.40 -6.66 10.92
C THR A 10 6.19 -7.59 11.03
N LEU A 11 5.67 -7.80 12.23
CA LEU A 11 4.65 -8.80 12.48
C LEU A 11 3.22 -8.32 12.21
N ILE A 12 2.96 -7.02 12.27
CA ILE A 12 1.65 -6.46 11.93
C ILE A 12 1.62 -6.07 10.46
N THR A 13 0.59 -6.52 9.77
CA THR A 13 0.39 -6.26 8.35
C THR A 13 -0.93 -5.54 8.14
N VAL A 14 -0.90 -4.43 7.44
CA VAL A 14 -2.08 -3.64 7.09
C VAL A 14 -2.29 -3.69 5.59
N GLY A 15 -3.40 -4.25 5.14
CA GLY A 15 -3.86 -4.11 3.76
C GLY A 15 -4.64 -2.80 3.63
N LEU A 16 -4.30 -2.00 2.64
CA LEU A 16 -4.90 -0.69 2.43
C LEU A 16 -5.40 -0.60 0.99
N ASP A 17 -6.72 -0.62 0.83
CA ASP A 17 -7.37 -0.39 -0.44
C ASP A 17 -7.63 1.10 -0.61
N LEU A 18 -6.91 1.72 -1.55
CA LEU A 18 -6.90 3.16 -1.74
C LEU A 18 -8.14 3.62 -2.53
N GLY A 19 -8.83 4.62 -2.00
CA GLY A 19 -9.93 5.28 -2.68
C GLY A 19 -9.72 6.79 -2.76
N ASP A 20 -10.52 7.47 -3.57
CA ASP A 20 -10.37 8.92 -3.75
C ASP A 20 -10.74 9.71 -2.49
N ARG A 21 -11.77 9.28 -1.79
CA ARG A 21 -12.25 9.95 -0.58
C ARG A 21 -11.91 9.20 0.68
N ARG A 22 -11.98 7.88 0.65
CA ARG A 22 -11.72 7.02 1.79
C ARG A 22 -10.91 5.81 1.35
N HIS A 23 -10.08 5.35 2.27
CA HIS A 23 -9.36 4.09 2.14
C HIS A 23 -10.00 3.04 3.04
N THR A 24 -9.98 1.80 2.59
CA THR A 24 -10.42 0.66 3.41
C THR A 24 -9.19 -0.07 3.93
N TYR A 25 -9.14 -0.38 5.21
CA TYR A 25 -8.00 -1.07 5.80
C TYR A 25 -8.40 -2.38 6.47
N TYR A 26 -7.47 -3.30 6.47
CA TYR A 26 -7.58 -4.60 7.11
C TYR A 26 -6.26 -4.93 7.79
N VAL A 27 -6.30 -5.10 9.12
CA VAL A 27 -5.10 -5.31 9.93
C VAL A 27 -5.02 -6.76 10.37
N LEU A 28 -3.90 -7.41 10.06
CA LEU A 28 -3.55 -8.73 10.56
C LEU A 28 -2.56 -8.61 11.72
N ASP A 29 -2.81 -9.32 12.80
CA ASP A 29 -1.90 -9.41 13.94
C ASP A 29 -0.73 -10.38 13.66
N GLU A 30 0.10 -10.58 14.67
CA GLU A 30 1.26 -11.46 14.61
C GLU A 30 0.91 -12.91 14.25
N ALA A 31 -0.26 -13.37 14.67
CA ALA A 31 -0.74 -14.71 14.39
C ALA A 31 -1.45 -14.83 13.03
N GLY A 32 -1.57 -13.72 12.29
CA GLY A 32 -2.28 -13.70 11.02
C GLY A 32 -3.78 -13.63 11.14
N LYS A 33 -4.27 -13.25 12.32
CA LYS A 33 -5.70 -13.04 12.56
C LYS A 33 -6.08 -11.59 12.37
N MET A 34 -7.34 -11.35 12.00
CA MET A 34 -7.85 -10.00 11.87
C MET A 34 -7.90 -9.31 13.23
N ALA A 35 -7.13 -8.26 13.39
CA ALA A 35 -7.11 -7.44 14.60
C ALA A 35 -8.08 -6.28 14.50
N LYS A 36 -8.17 -5.64 13.34
CA LYS A 36 -9.07 -4.51 13.10
C LYS A 36 -9.33 -4.37 11.60
N GLU A 37 -10.52 -3.90 11.27
CA GLU A 37 -10.87 -3.49 9.91
C GLU A 37 -11.72 -2.23 9.96
N GLY A 38 -11.73 -1.47 8.88
CA GLY A 38 -12.52 -0.25 8.81
C GLY A 38 -12.13 0.61 7.63
N SER A 39 -12.47 1.86 7.72
CA SER A 39 -12.10 2.85 6.71
C SER A 39 -11.56 4.12 7.36
N LEU A 40 -10.76 4.85 6.60
CA LEU A 40 -10.22 6.13 7.01
C LEU A 40 -10.29 7.11 5.83
N ALA A 41 -10.38 8.40 6.13
CA ALA A 41 -10.41 9.42 5.09
C ALA A 41 -9.05 9.52 4.37
N ASN A 42 -9.10 9.86 3.09
CA ASN A 42 -7.89 10.08 2.30
C ASN A 42 -7.24 11.42 2.66
N THR A 43 -6.74 11.52 3.88
CA THR A 43 -6.05 12.69 4.41
C THR A 43 -4.77 12.28 5.12
N ARG A 44 -3.78 13.17 5.13
CA ARG A 44 -2.53 12.94 5.85
C ARG A 44 -2.76 12.70 7.34
N GLU A 45 -3.70 13.43 7.93
CA GLU A 45 -4.03 13.33 9.35
C GLU A 45 -4.52 11.92 9.73
N GLN A 46 -5.46 11.38 8.95
CA GLN A 46 -6.01 10.05 9.19
C GLN A 46 -4.96 8.95 8.94
N LEU A 47 -4.17 9.09 7.88
CA LEU A 47 -3.07 8.17 7.60
C LEU A 47 -2.01 8.21 8.70
N ALA A 48 -1.69 9.40 9.21
CA ALA A 48 -0.74 9.55 10.31
C ALA A 48 -1.27 8.90 11.61
N THR A 49 -2.56 9.02 11.89
CA THR A 49 -3.20 8.37 13.04
C THR A 49 -3.08 6.86 12.94
N MET A 50 -3.36 6.30 11.76
CA MET A 50 -3.18 4.87 11.50
C MET A 50 -1.71 4.44 11.71
N ALA A 51 -0.78 5.21 11.16
CA ALA A 51 0.65 4.92 11.28
C ALA A 51 1.12 4.91 12.74
N ARG A 52 0.63 5.83 13.54
CA ARG A 52 0.94 5.88 14.98
C ARG A 52 0.33 4.71 15.75
N SER A 53 -0.79 4.20 15.31
CA SER A 53 -1.45 3.04 15.93
C SER A 53 -0.69 1.74 15.68
N TYR A 54 0.04 1.65 14.58
CA TYR A 54 0.78 0.45 14.17
C TYR A 54 2.22 0.79 13.80
N PRO A 55 3.05 1.25 14.76
CA PRO A 55 4.41 1.67 14.47
C PRO A 55 5.25 0.51 13.91
N GLY A 56 5.94 0.77 12.80
CA GLY A 56 6.80 -0.21 12.16
C GLY A 56 6.08 -1.31 11.39
N ALA A 57 4.75 -1.23 11.26
CA ALA A 57 3.97 -2.20 10.51
C ALA A 57 4.31 -2.20 9.01
N THR A 58 4.02 -3.32 8.36
CA THR A 58 4.05 -3.40 6.90
C THR A 58 2.67 -3.01 6.37
N VAL A 59 2.63 -2.01 5.51
CA VAL A 59 1.41 -1.56 4.84
C VAL A 59 1.48 -1.96 3.37
N VAL A 60 0.43 -2.57 2.88
CA VAL A 60 0.33 -3.09 1.52
C VAL A 60 -0.79 -2.38 0.78
N MET A 61 -0.49 -1.86 -0.39
CA MET A 61 -1.47 -1.20 -1.26
C MET A 61 -1.23 -1.59 -2.70
N GLU A 62 -2.24 -1.46 -3.55
CA GLU A 62 -2.04 -1.60 -5.00
C GLU A 62 -1.59 -0.28 -5.63
N ALA A 63 -0.78 -0.37 -6.68
CA ALA A 63 -0.40 0.79 -7.47
C ALA A 63 -1.64 1.44 -8.10
N GLY A 64 -1.75 2.75 -7.96
CA GLY A 64 -2.85 3.55 -8.49
C GLY A 64 -2.57 5.03 -8.35
N MET A 65 -3.61 5.84 -8.52
CA MET A 65 -3.47 7.30 -8.52
C MET A 65 -2.87 7.85 -7.23
N HIS A 66 -3.28 7.32 -6.08
CA HIS A 66 -2.85 7.83 -4.77
C HIS A 66 -1.63 7.11 -4.19
N SER A 67 -1.26 5.95 -4.72
CA SER A 67 -0.18 5.15 -4.14
C SER A 67 1.18 5.86 -4.10
N PRO A 68 1.57 6.71 -5.07
CA PRO A 68 2.84 7.41 -4.98
C PRO A 68 2.97 8.29 -3.74
N TRP A 69 2.00 9.14 -3.47
CA TRP A 69 2.09 10.04 -2.33
C TRP A 69 1.79 9.35 -1.00
N VAL A 70 0.83 8.41 -0.97
CA VAL A 70 0.50 7.66 0.24
C VAL A 70 1.67 6.80 0.69
N SER A 71 2.32 6.08 -0.23
CA SER A 71 3.46 5.24 0.10
C SER A 71 4.63 6.06 0.65
N ARG A 72 4.95 7.19 0.04
CA ARG A 72 6.01 8.08 0.52
C ARG A 72 5.71 8.63 1.91
N PHE A 73 4.48 9.08 2.11
CA PHE A 73 4.03 9.64 3.37
C PHE A 73 4.13 8.61 4.51
N LEU A 74 3.67 7.39 4.28
CA LEU A 74 3.75 6.32 5.29
C LEU A 74 5.19 5.88 5.55
N GLN A 75 6.04 5.85 4.52
CA GLN A 75 7.47 5.56 4.68
C GLN A 75 8.17 6.62 5.52
N GLU A 76 7.86 7.88 5.33
CA GLU A 76 8.39 8.98 6.15
C GLU A 76 7.99 8.83 7.62
N LEU A 77 6.85 8.23 7.90
CA LEU A 77 6.38 7.94 9.26
C LEU A 77 6.97 6.63 9.84
N GLY A 78 7.87 6.00 9.13
CA GLY A 78 8.59 4.83 9.61
C GLY A 78 7.91 3.50 9.32
N LEU A 79 6.87 3.47 8.52
CA LEU A 79 6.22 2.23 8.09
C LEU A 79 6.95 1.60 6.91
N ARG A 80 6.87 0.29 6.83
CA ARG A 80 7.33 -0.46 5.66
C ARG A 80 6.18 -0.54 4.68
N VAL A 81 6.39 -0.07 3.44
CA VAL A 81 5.33 -0.04 2.44
C VAL A 81 5.65 -0.96 1.27
N ILE A 82 4.68 -1.77 0.90
CA ILE A 82 4.72 -2.62 -0.31
C ILE A 82 3.64 -2.12 -1.25
N VAL A 83 4.03 -1.77 -2.47
CA VAL A 83 3.10 -1.38 -3.53
C VAL A 83 2.96 -2.55 -4.49
N ALA A 84 1.80 -3.16 -4.52
CA ALA A 84 1.51 -4.35 -5.30
C ALA A 84 1.20 -3.99 -6.77
N ASN A 85 1.58 -4.89 -7.68
CA ASN A 85 1.21 -4.80 -9.08
C ASN A 85 -0.26 -5.25 -9.25
N PRO A 86 -1.19 -4.36 -9.64
CA PRO A 86 -2.61 -4.70 -9.69
C PRO A 86 -2.94 -5.79 -10.70
N ARG A 87 -2.21 -5.90 -11.80
CA ARG A 87 -2.42 -6.96 -12.79
C ARG A 87 -2.12 -8.33 -12.21
N LYS A 88 -1.07 -8.43 -11.41
CA LYS A 88 -0.65 -9.70 -10.81
C LYS A 88 -1.54 -10.09 -9.65
N THR A 89 -1.96 -9.14 -8.83
CA THR A 89 -2.88 -9.42 -7.72
C THR A 89 -4.25 -9.83 -8.23
N ARG A 90 -4.76 -9.20 -9.28
CA ARG A 90 -6.03 -9.59 -9.92
C ARG A 90 -6.01 -11.01 -10.45
N ALA A 91 -4.91 -11.47 -11.02
CA ALA A 91 -4.77 -12.83 -11.50
C ALA A 91 -4.97 -13.87 -10.38
N ILE A 92 -4.71 -13.49 -9.13
CA ILE A 92 -4.85 -14.38 -7.98
C ILE A 92 -6.30 -14.46 -7.48
N TYR A 93 -7.06 -13.34 -7.47
CA TYR A 93 -8.38 -13.29 -6.84
C TYR A 93 -9.49 -12.65 -7.69
N GLU A 94 -9.31 -12.57 -9.00
CA GLU A 94 -10.27 -11.92 -9.92
C GLU A 94 -11.66 -12.54 -9.92
N ASN A 95 -11.75 -13.85 -9.69
CA ASN A 95 -13.00 -14.61 -9.73
C ASN A 95 -13.87 -14.50 -8.47
N GLU A 96 -13.43 -13.73 -7.48
CA GLU A 96 -14.16 -13.56 -6.23
C GLU A 96 -14.98 -12.27 -6.24
N ARG A 97 -16.06 -12.23 -5.44
CA ARG A 97 -16.87 -11.03 -5.28
C ARG A 97 -16.02 -9.87 -4.83
N LYS A 98 -15.91 -8.86 -5.67
CA LYS A 98 -15.10 -7.70 -5.41
C LYS A 98 -15.78 -6.78 -4.39
N SER A 99 -15.05 -6.45 -3.32
CA SER A 99 -15.40 -5.41 -2.37
C SER A 99 -14.11 -4.78 -1.83
N ASP A 100 -14.18 -3.53 -1.38
CA ASP A 100 -13.02 -2.83 -0.83
C ASP A 100 -12.46 -3.54 0.39
N ARG A 101 -13.34 -4.08 1.24
CA ARG A 101 -12.93 -4.87 2.40
C ARG A 101 -12.16 -6.12 1.98
N ARG A 102 -12.65 -6.81 0.97
CA ARG A 102 -12.02 -8.03 0.46
C ARG A 102 -10.68 -7.74 -0.19
N ASP A 103 -10.60 -6.67 -0.94
CA ASP A 103 -9.34 -6.24 -1.57
C ASP A 103 -8.29 -5.92 -0.51
N ALA A 104 -8.65 -5.16 0.52
CA ALA A 104 -7.75 -4.87 1.65
C ALA A 104 -7.30 -6.15 2.39
N MET A 105 -8.24 -7.06 2.65
CA MET A 105 -7.95 -8.34 3.28
C MET A 105 -6.99 -9.19 2.45
N MET A 106 -7.21 -9.29 1.14
CA MET A 106 -6.36 -10.09 0.26
C MET A 106 -4.95 -9.53 0.16
N LEU A 107 -4.81 -8.21 0.09
CA LEU A 107 -3.50 -7.56 0.12
C LEU A 107 -2.73 -7.91 1.40
N ALA A 108 -3.37 -7.80 2.54
CA ALA A 108 -2.74 -8.13 3.83
C ALA A 108 -2.33 -9.60 3.91
N ARG A 109 -3.21 -10.50 3.50
CA ARG A 109 -2.95 -11.95 3.53
C ARG A 109 -1.83 -12.35 2.58
N LEU A 110 -1.84 -11.84 1.36
CA LEU A 110 -0.79 -12.15 0.37
C LEU A 110 0.57 -11.64 0.85
N ALA A 111 0.63 -10.43 1.37
CA ALA A 111 1.88 -9.88 1.89
C ALA A 111 2.43 -10.68 3.06
N ARG A 112 1.55 -11.13 3.94
CA ARG A 112 1.96 -11.94 5.09
C ARG A 112 2.41 -13.35 4.68
N MET A 113 1.75 -13.94 3.69
CA MET A 113 2.06 -15.27 3.18
C MET A 113 3.37 -15.27 2.41
N ASP A 114 3.48 -14.42 1.40
CA ASP A 114 4.65 -14.27 0.55
C ASP A 114 4.58 -12.94 -0.22
N PRO A 115 5.35 -11.92 0.20
CA PRO A 115 5.35 -10.62 -0.48
C PRO A 115 5.68 -10.68 -1.97
N THR A 116 6.40 -11.70 -2.42
CA THR A 116 6.75 -11.84 -3.85
C THR A 116 5.52 -12.09 -4.72
N LEU A 117 4.44 -12.65 -4.17
CA LEU A 117 3.17 -12.85 -4.88
C LEU A 117 2.52 -11.53 -5.32
N LEU A 118 2.87 -10.43 -4.68
CA LEU A 118 2.36 -9.09 -4.99
C LEU A 118 3.10 -8.45 -6.16
N HIS A 119 4.23 -9.01 -6.60
CA HIS A 119 5.11 -8.42 -7.60
C HIS A 119 5.36 -6.94 -7.31
N PRO A 120 6.04 -6.60 -6.19
CA PRO A 120 6.15 -5.22 -5.72
C PRO A 120 6.74 -4.29 -6.77
N LEU A 121 6.18 -3.08 -6.82
CA LEU A 121 6.62 -2.01 -7.70
C LEU A 121 7.29 -0.91 -6.88
N GLU A 122 8.28 -0.25 -7.48
CA GLU A 122 8.85 0.97 -6.94
C GLU A 122 8.30 2.17 -7.70
N HIS A 123 7.79 3.16 -6.95
CA HIS A 123 7.43 4.43 -7.57
C HIS A 123 8.67 5.25 -7.84
N VAL A 124 8.72 5.86 -9.02
CA VAL A 124 9.77 6.82 -9.35
C VAL A 124 9.70 8.03 -8.40
N SER A 125 10.85 8.67 -8.17
CA SER A 125 10.90 9.86 -7.34
C SER A 125 9.99 10.96 -7.89
N GLN A 126 9.57 11.90 -7.04
CA GLN A 126 8.73 13.02 -7.45
C GLN A 126 9.37 13.82 -8.60
N GLU A 127 10.68 14.03 -8.51
CA GLU A 127 11.46 14.70 -9.55
C GLU A 127 11.44 13.93 -10.87
N ALA A 128 11.69 12.62 -10.84
CA ALA A 128 11.64 11.77 -12.02
C ALA A 128 10.24 11.70 -12.64
N GLN A 129 9.19 11.73 -11.84
CA GLN A 129 7.81 11.80 -12.33
C GLN A 129 7.53 13.11 -13.07
N GLN A 130 8.01 14.23 -12.55
CA GLN A 130 7.89 15.52 -13.21
C GLN A 130 8.62 15.56 -14.55
N ASP A 131 9.83 15.02 -14.60
CA ASP A 131 10.61 14.91 -15.82
C ASP A 131 9.92 14.05 -16.88
N MET A 132 9.38 12.91 -16.48
CA MET A 132 8.59 12.04 -17.37
C MET A 132 7.35 12.73 -17.89
N LEU A 133 6.65 13.49 -17.06
CA LEU A 133 5.47 14.25 -17.45
C LEU A 133 5.80 15.33 -18.47
N GLN A 134 6.90 16.06 -18.27
CA GLN A 134 7.38 17.06 -19.21
C GLN A 134 7.75 16.45 -20.57
N LEU A 135 8.40 15.29 -20.57
CA LEU A 135 8.73 14.57 -21.80
C LEU A 135 7.47 14.14 -22.57
N LYS A 136 6.46 13.64 -21.87
CA LYS A 136 5.18 13.27 -22.49
C LYS A 136 4.45 14.45 -23.07
N LEU A 137 4.42 15.58 -22.40
CA LEU A 137 3.84 16.82 -22.90
C LEU A 137 4.57 17.31 -24.14
N ARG A 138 5.89 17.24 -24.15
CA ARG A 138 6.75 17.58 -25.28
C ARG A 138 6.44 16.73 -26.51
N ASP A 139 6.37 15.41 -26.35
CA ASP A 139 6.00 14.47 -27.41
C ASP A 139 4.60 14.75 -27.95
N SER A 140 3.66 15.05 -27.10
CA SER A 140 2.29 15.40 -27.48
C SER A 140 2.24 16.67 -28.32
N LEU A 141 3.02 17.69 -27.97
CA LEU A 141 3.11 18.95 -28.72
C LEU A 141 3.79 18.78 -30.08
N VAL A 142 4.78 17.91 -30.19
CA VAL A 142 5.51 17.63 -31.42
C VAL A 142 4.66 16.82 -32.40
N ARG A 143 3.79 15.94 -31.92
CA ARG A 143 2.89 15.12 -32.73
C ARG A 143 1.63 15.86 -33.20
N ALA A 144 1.30 16.94 -32.56
CA ALA A 144 0.19 17.80 -32.94
C ALA A 144 0.64 18.75 -34.06
#